data_ecfa624936bc7068b33f449333d22186
#
_entry.id   ecfa624936bc7068b33f449333d22186
#
_cell.length_a   1.000
_cell.length_b   1.000
_cell.length_c   1.000
_cell.angle_alpha   90.00
_cell.angle_beta   90.00
_cell.angle_gamma   90.00
#
_symmetry.space_group_name_H-M   'P 1'
#
loop_
_entity.id
_entity.type
_entity.pdbx_description
1 polymer ?
#
loop_
_entity_poly.entity_id
_entity_poly.type
_entity_poly.pdbx_seq_one_letter_code
_entity_poly.pdbx_strand_id
1 'polypeptide(L)'
;MQFRFRCAAVLTAVLLCSAAALPALAEETATPETADSVSTYTGWKTVNGKDYWYENGVKQGTTGRGKEIYDPDSDAWYWLDADQGGAKAVSKDVYQESNGGKWVRYDANGHMIKGWDTNDDGTYYFDLITGAMAKGDIVVDNLPCSFDTNTGIGCNLMWHSMDGKDYWYEAGKRQGYDPNNAAYRGKEIYDPASDAWYWLDNVQQGAKTINKDVYQESEAGDWAENADGTGKWVRYDANGHMVKGWDTNNDGTYYFDQVYGTMAKGIVTIDGNLYLFDVDTGVMQASITTSEEAMADRVIELVNQERTSRGLQPLLKHDGLMVAAAARAKELSQRYSHTRPNGSECFTILWHLGIDYGYAGENIAMGQRTPEIVMNDWMNSSGHRANILNENYDCIGVGYTMVDGHPYWVQLFTGDFDL
;
A
#
# COMPACT_ATOMS: atom_id res chain seq x y z
N MET A 1 -21.60 -8.41 -17.80
CA MET A 1 -22.32 -7.30 -17.16
C MET A 1 -21.62 -6.02 -17.58
N GLN A 2 -22.27 -5.22 -18.43
CA GLN A 2 -21.66 -4.06 -19.09
C GLN A 2 -21.66 -2.87 -18.14
N PHE A 3 -20.50 -2.25 -17.87
CA PHE A 3 -20.43 -0.95 -17.23
C PHE A 3 -20.29 0.15 -18.28
N ARG A 4 -21.24 1.07 -18.28
CA ARG A 4 -21.33 2.23 -19.16
C ARG A 4 -20.56 3.40 -18.54
N PHE A 5 -19.64 3.97 -19.30
CA PHE A 5 -19.04 5.28 -19.02
C PHE A 5 -20.10 6.39 -19.15
N ARG A 6 -20.15 7.30 -18.19
CA ARG A 6 -20.91 8.56 -18.29
C ARG A 6 -19.92 9.71 -18.49
N CYS A 7 -20.04 10.37 -19.63
CA CYS A 7 -19.41 11.65 -19.93
C CYS A 7 -19.99 12.78 -19.02
N ALA A 8 -19.12 13.63 -18.49
CA ALA A 8 -19.49 14.86 -17.82
C ALA A 8 -19.61 16.01 -18.83
N ALA A 9 -20.61 16.83 -18.62
CA ALA A 9 -21.04 17.92 -19.49
C ALA A 9 -20.11 19.15 -19.43
N VAL A 10 -19.86 19.72 -20.61
CA VAL A 10 -19.19 21.01 -20.81
C VAL A 10 -20.18 22.15 -20.50
N LEU A 11 -19.80 23.04 -19.57
CA LEU A 11 -20.52 24.30 -19.33
C LEU A 11 -19.95 25.37 -20.23
N THR A 12 -20.77 25.88 -21.15
CA THR A 12 -20.48 27.02 -22.03
C THR A 12 -20.75 28.31 -21.26
N ALA A 13 -19.74 29.16 -21.04
CA ALA A 13 -19.90 30.50 -20.53
C ALA A 13 -20.04 31.49 -21.70
N VAL A 14 -21.15 32.25 -21.68
CA VAL A 14 -21.46 33.32 -22.62
C VAL A 14 -20.69 34.58 -22.22
N LEU A 15 -19.85 35.10 -23.13
CA LEU A 15 -19.19 36.40 -22.97
C LEU A 15 -20.10 37.51 -23.49
N LEU A 16 -20.45 38.44 -22.61
CA LEU A 16 -21.08 39.71 -22.99
C LEU A 16 -19.98 40.68 -23.43
N CYS A 17 -20.12 41.15 -24.68
CA CYS A 17 -19.29 42.22 -25.26
C CYS A 17 -19.81 43.58 -24.75
N SER A 18 -18.96 44.35 -24.07
CA SER A 18 -19.16 45.80 -23.90
C SER A 18 -18.10 46.54 -24.68
N ALA A 19 -18.54 47.32 -25.64
CA ALA A 19 -17.74 48.21 -26.44
C ALA A 19 -17.27 49.42 -25.61
N ALA A 20 -15.96 49.67 -25.55
CA ALA A 20 -15.39 50.94 -25.10
C ALA A 20 -14.48 51.51 -26.21
N ALA A 21 -14.63 52.79 -26.46
CA ALA A 21 -14.08 53.56 -27.53
C ALA A 21 -12.55 53.66 -27.47
N LEU A 22 -11.91 53.62 -28.64
CA LEU A 22 -10.52 53.90 -28.88
C LEU A 22 -10.20 55.39 -28.78
N PRO A 23 -9.11 55.82 -28.13
CA PRO A 23 -8.52 57.09 -28.39
C PRO A 23 -7.49 57.02 -29.56
N ALA A 24 -7.45 58.13 -30.33
CA ALA A 24 -6.69 58.28 -31.55
C ALA A 24 -5.18 58.09 -31.39
N LEU A 25 -4.59 57.44 -32.39
CA LEU A 25 -3.15 57.35 -32.63
C LEU A 25 -2.54 58.74 -32.89
N ALA A 26 -1.58 59.14 -32.06
CA ALA A 26 -0.63 60.18 -32.40
C ALA A 26 0.52 59.51 -33.19
N GLU A 27 0.69 59.91 -34.41
CA GLU A 27 1.85 59.59 -35.25
C GLU A 27 3.11 60.24 -34.66
N GLU A 28 3.96 59.42 -34.04
CA GLU A 28 5.29 59.85 -33.61
C GLU A 28 6.25 59.65 -34.79
N THR A 29 6.68 60.76 -35.38
CA THR A 29 7.66 60.83 -36.48
C THR A 29 8.97 60.25 -35.99
N ALA A 30 9.39 59.15 -36.60
CA ALA A 30 10.71 58.55 -36.42
C ALA A 30 11.78 59.48 -36.91
N THR A 31 12.60 60.01 -36.02
CA THR A 31 13.90 60.53 -36.35
C THR A 31 14.86 59.44 -36.77
N PRO A 32 15.66 59.57 -37.82
CA PRO A 32 16.58 58.51 -38.21
C PRO A 32 17.71 58.42 -37.18
N GLU A 33 17.75 57.30 -36.48
CA GLU A 33 18.84 56.91 -35.60
C GLU A 33 20.09 56.68 -36.47
N THR A 34 21.11 57.47 -36.22
CA THR A 34 22.43 57.34 -36.82
C THR A 34 23.04 55.99 -36.62
N ALA A 35 23.41 55.32 -37.70
CA ALA A 35 24.26 54.13 -37.67
C ALA A 35 25.56 54.45 -36.90
N ASP A 36 25.86 53.52 -35.97
CA ASP A 36 27.11 53.12 -35.37
C ASP A 36 27.13 53.13 -33.84
N SER A 37 26.63 52.05 -33.28
CA SER A 37 27.30 51.28 -32.24
C SER A 37 26.89 49.82 -32.40
N VAL A 38 27.75 49.01 -32.99
CA VAL A 38 27.61 47.56 -32.94
C VAL A 38 27.56 47.19 -31.46
N SER A 39 26.39 46.83 -30.95
CA SER A 39 26.22 46.43 -29.57
C SER A 39 27.15 45.22 -29.31
N THR A 40 28.12 45.36 -28.43
CA THR A 40 29.03 44.29 -28.02
C THR A 40 28.39 43.37 -26.95
N TYR A 41 27.08 43.51 -26.77
CA TYR A 41 26.36 42.73 -25.75
C TYR A 41 26.37 41.23 -26.08
N THR A 42 26.80 40.41 -25.11
CA THR A 42 26.71 38.98 -25.14
C THR A 42 25.95 38.52 -23.88
N GLY A 43 24.91 37.71 -24.04
CA GLY A 43 24.11 37.24 -22.93
C GLY A 43 22.62 37.12 -23.27
N TRP A 44 21.81 36.77 -22.25
CA TRP A 44 20.37 36.62 -22.37
C TRP A 44 19.63 37.95 -22.42
N LYS A 45 18.59 37.99 -23.25
CA LYS A 45 17.66 39.12 -23.35
C LYS A 45 16.24 38.62 -23.50
N THR A 46 15.38 39.05 -22.59
CA THR A 46 13.94 38.69 -22.65
C THR A 46 13.19 39.66 -23.54
N VAL A 47 12.52 39.17 -24.56
CA VAL A 47 11.69 39.95 -25.48
C VAL A 47 10.32 39.25 -25.61
N ASN A 48 9.23 39.96 -25.30
CA ASN A 48 7.88 39.46 -25.36
C ASN A 48 7.69 38.11 -24.59
N GLY A 49 8.32 38.00 -23.39
CA GLY A 49 8.22 36.82 -22.52
C GLY A 49 9.04 35.62 -23.00
N LYS A 50 9.88 35.74 -23.99
CA LYS A 50 10.82 34.71 -24.45
C LYS A 50 12.26 35.18 -24.28
N ASP A 51 13.14 34.24 -23.91
CA ASP A 51 14.57 34.51 -23.75
C ASP A 51 15.34 34.20 -25.03
N TYR A 52 16.22 35.07 -25.39
CA TYR A 52 17.10 35.00 -26.58
C TYR A 52 18.55 35.25 -26.19
N TRP A 53 19.47 34.50 -26.77
CA TRP A 53 20.90 34.69 -26.58
C TRP A 53 21.48 35.56 -27.69
N TYR A 54 22.27 36.53 -27.30
CA TYR A 54 22.99 37.42 -28.19
C TYR A 54 24.48 37.19 -28.02
N GLU A 55 25.22 37.22 -29.13
CA GLU A 55 26.69 37.26 -29.18
C GLU A 55 27.11 38.48 -29.97
N ASN A 56 27.88 39.39 -29.34
CA ASN A 56 28.30 40.68 -29.95
C ASN A 56 27.13 41.45 -30.59
N GLY A 57 25.98 41.47 -29.91
CA GLY A 57 24.78 42.16 -30.36
C GLY A 57 23.95 41.39 -31.40
N VAL A 58 24.41 40.25 -31.88
CA VAL A 58 23.72 39.46 -32.88
C VAL A 58 22.93 38.34 -32.19
N LYS A 59 21.62 38.29 -32.49
CA LYS A 59 20.74 37.22 -31.97
C LYS A 59 21.11 35.86 -32.57
N GLN A 60 21.29 34.86 -31.72
CA GLN A 60 21.73 33.53 -32.12
C GLN A 60 20.57 32.56 -32.36
N GLY A 61 20.82 31.40 -32.98
CA GLY A 61 19.87 30.31 -33.16
C GLY A 61 18.73 30.59 -34.14
N THR A 62 18.87 31.58 -35.02
CA THR A 62 17.80 32.02 -35.94
C THR A 62 17.77 31.27 -37.27
N THR A 63 18.72 30.38 -37.53
CA THR A 63 18.86 29.64 -38.78
C THR A 63 19.01 28.13 -38.58
N GLY A 64 18.76 27.36 -39.62
CA GLY A 64 18.79 25.90 -39.55
C GLY A 64 17.69 25.35 -38.63
N ARG A 65 18.01 24.41 -37.78
CA ARG A 65 17.11 23.90 -36.72
C ARG A 65 17.29 24.67 -35.40
N GLY A 66 18.33 25.47 -35.27
CA GLY A 66 18.69 26.19 -34.06
C GLY A 66 20.18 26.07 -33.71
N LYS A 67 20.54 26.53 -32.52
CA LYS A 67 21.94 26.54 -32.05
C LYS A 67 22.00 26.10 -30.59
N GLU A 68 22.90 25.16 -30.26
CA GLU A 68 23.28 24.86 -28.87
C GLU A 68 24.29 25.91 -28.38
N ILE A 69 24.08 26.38 -27.16
CA ILE A 69 25.02 27.30 -26.50
C ILE A 69 25.27 26.85 -25.08
N TYR A 70 26.45 27.18 -24.57
CA TYR A 70 26.80 27.03 -23.16
C TYR A 70 26.82 28.40 -22.50
N ASP A 71 26.12 28.53 -21.39
CA ASP A 71 26.14 29.75 -20.58
C ASP A 71 26.97 29.48 -19.31
N PRO A 72 28.15 30.15 -19.18
CA PRO A 72 29.02 29.93 -18.02
C PRO A 72 28.45 30.49 -16.70
N ASP A 73 27.53 31.46 -16.77
CA ASP A 73 26.94 32.06 -15.56
C ASP A 73 25.96 31.11 -14.88
N SER A 74 25.25 30.28 -15.64
CA SER A 74 24.35 29.26 -15.13
C SER A 74 24.96 27.85 -15.11
N ASP A 75 26.19 27.69 -15.66
CA ASP A 75 26.85 26.38 -15.85
C ASP A 75 25.96 25.36 -16.59
N ALA A 76 25.23 25.84 -17.63
CA ALA A 76 24.24 25.04 -18.32
C ALA A 76 24.30 25.18 -19.85
N TRP A 77 23.87 24.11 -20.52
CA TRP A 77 23.67 24.10 -21.96
C TRP A 77 22.23 24.40 -22.31
N TYR A 78 21.99 25.17 -23.35
CA TYR A 78 20.70 25.62 -23.84
C TYR A 78 20.55 25.38 -25.33
N TRP A 79 19.30 25.22 -25.78
CA TRP A 79 18.97 25.22 -27.21
C TRP A 79 18.22 26.49 -27.59
N LEU A 80 18.68 27.12 -28.63
CA LEU A 80 18.06 28.29 -29.28
C LEU A 80 17.31 27.78 -30.50
N ASP A 81 15.97 27.74 -30.43
CA ASP A 81 15.08 27.09 -31.39
C ASP A 81 14.82 28.03 -32.60
N ALA A 82 15.28 27.66 -33.79
CA ALA A 82 15.07 28.45 -34.98
C ALA A 82 13.59 28.58 -35.37
N ASP A 83 12.78 27.56 -35.14
CA ASP A 83 11.34 27.61 -35.41
C ASP A 83 10.61 28.62 -34.51
N GLN A 84 11.23 28.99 -33.39
CA GLN A 84 10.78 30.04 -32.47
C GLN A 84 11.62 31.35 -32.61
N GLY A 85 12.30 31.55 -33.76
CA GLY A 85 13.11 32.70 -34.06
C GLY A 85 14.34 32.85 -33.16
N GLY A 86 14.92 31.74 -32.69
CA GLY A 86 16.07 31.67 -31.81
C GLY A 86 15.74 31.82 -30.33
N ALA A 87 14.47 31.58 -29.93
CA ALA A 87 14.10 31.58 -28.52
C ALA A 87 14.64 30.34 -27.81
N LYS A 88 14.93 30.50 -26.50
CA LYS A 88 15.32 29.38 -25.60
C LYS A 88 14.25 28.29 -25.58
N ALA A 89 14.64 27.05 -25.86
CA ALA A 89 13.77 25.89 -25.72
C ALA A 89 13.59 25.55 -24.23
N VAL A 90 12.37 25.27 -23.80
CA VAL A 90 12.01 24.87 -22.43
C VAL A 90 11.04 23.70 -22.50
N SER A 91 11.15 22.74 -21.56
CA SER A 91 10.31 21.56 -21.45
C SER A 91 10.14 20.84 -22.82
N LYS A 92 11.25 20.60 -23.53
CA LYS A 92 11.22 20.14 -24.92
C LYS A 92 12.35 19.16 -25.24
N ASP A 93 12.00 18.11 -25.99
CA ASP A 93 12.97 17.23 -26.66
C ASP A 93 13.35 17.80 -28.01
N VAL A 94 14.63 17.84 -28.28
CA VAL A 94 15.22 18.42 -29.54
C VAL A 94 16.11 17.39 -30.19
N TYR A 95 15.91 17.17 -31.50
CA TYR A 95 16.84 16.41 -32.30
C TYR A 95 17.93 17.32 -32.86
N GLN A 96 19.16 17.07 -32.46
CA GLN A 96 20.37 17.82 -32.95
C GLN A 96 21.06 17.01 -34.04
N GLU A 97 21.13 17.54 -35.24
CA GLU A 97 21.83 16.91 -36.39
C GLU A 97 23.35 16.93 -36.25
N SER A 98 23.87 17.88 -35.48
CA SER A 98 25.30 17.98 -35.18
C SER A 98 25.79 16.78 -34.39
N ASN A 99 27.04 16.39 -34.58
CA ASN A 99 27.70 15.30 -33.85
C ASN A 99 27.03 13.90 -34.04
N GLY A 100 26.57 13.58 -35.25
CA GLY A 100 26.02 12.26 -35.60
C GLY A 100 24.54 12.09 -35.34
N GLY A 101 23.83 13.15 -34.96
CA GLY A 101 22.40 13.13 -34.66
C GLY A 101 22.08 12.58 -33.30
N LYS A 102 21.57 13.40 -32.40
CA LYS A 102 21.18 12.99 -31.04
C LYS A 102 19.89 13.66 -30.61
N TRP A 103 19.08 12.95 -29.82
CA TRP A 103 17.98 13.54 -29.06
C TRP A 103 18.52 14.09 -27.74
N VAL A 104 18.10 15.27 -27.35
CA VAL A 104 18.47 15.97 -26.11
C VAL A 104 17.20 16.55 -25.50
N ARG A 105 17.08 16.52 -24.19
CA ARG A 105 15.95 17.10 -23.46
C ARG A 105 16.36 18.35 -22.71
N TYR A 106 15.52 19.37 -22.74
CA TYR A 106 15.68 20.62 -21.99
C TYR A 106 14.56 20.73 -20.95
N ASP A 107 14.91 21.06 -19.71
CA ASP A 107 13.98 21.18 -18.58
C ASP A 107 13.12 22.48 -18.68
N ALA A 108 12.32 22.75 -17.63
CA ALA A 108 11.46 23.94 -17.54
C ALA A 108 12.25 25.25 -17.49
N ASN A 109 13.53 25.24 -17.12
CA ASN A 109 14.42 26.37 -17.13
C ASN A 109 15.19 26.50 -18.47
N GLY A 110 15.08 25.48 -19.33
CA GLY A 110 15.80 25.35 -20.58
C GLY A 110 17.19 24.73 -20.43
N HIS A 111 17.54 24.19 -19.27
CA HIS A 111 18.81 23.48 -19.06
C HIS A 111 18.78 22.11 -19.71
N MET A 112 19.89 21.73 -20.37
CA MET A 112 20.06 20.39 -20.90
C MET A 112 20.03 19.36 -19.74
N ILE A 113 19.14 18.37 -19.83
CA ILE A 113 19.05 17.27 -18.87
C ILE A 113 20.19 16.29 -19.12
N LYS A 114 20.79 15.81 -18.03
CA LYS A 114 21.84 14.78 -17.99
C LYS A 114 21.54 13.78 -16.89
N GLY A 115 21.89 12.50 -17.12
CA GLY A 115 21.58 11.41 -16.19
C GLY A 115 20.14 10.93 -16.30
N TRP A 116 19.63 10.38 -15.22
CA TRP A 116 18.27 9.84 -15.15
C TRP A 116 17.22 10.94 -15.10
N ASP A 117 16.16 10.79 -15.89
CA ASP A 117 14.97 11.64 -15.90
C ASP A 117 13.71 10.78 -16.01
N THR A 118 12.64 11.19 -15.31
CA THR A 118 11.36 10.46 -15.30
C THR A 118 10.22 11.46 -15.47
N ASN A 119 9.32 11.18 -16.40
CA ASN A 119 8.09 11.92 -16.63
C ASN A 119 6.88 10.95 -16.73
N ASP A 120 5.72 11.46 -17.11
CA ASP A 120 4.48 10.65 -17.24
C ASP A 120 4.58 9.53 -18.29
N ASP A 121 5.49 9.67 -19.29
CA ASP A 121 5.69 8.67 -20.35
C ASP A 121 6.62 7.53 -19.90
N GLY A 122 7.54 7.79 -18.95
CA GLY A 122 8.49 6.79 -18.45
C GLY A 122 9.82 7.34 -17.95
N THR A 123 10.77 6.42 -17.78
CA THR A 123 12.13 6.73 -17.32
C THR A 123 13.11 6.72 -18.49
N TYR A 124 13.95 7.73 -18.57
CA TYR A 124 14.95 7.98 -19.59
C TYR A 124 16.34 8.11 -18.97
N TYR A 125 17.36 7.93 -19.78
CA TYR A 125 18.73 8.27 -19.41
C TYR A 125 19.37 9.15 -20.48
N PHE A 126 20.03 10.21 -20.06
CA PHE A 126 20.77 11.15 -20.90
C PHE A 126 22.25 11.10 -20.54
N ASP A 127 23.11 10.90 -21.54
CA ASP A 127 24.55 10.82 -21.36
C ASP A 127 25.09 12.02 -20.55
N LEU A 128 25.91 11.74 -19.54
CA LEU A 128 26.39 12.76 -18.59
C LEU A 128 27.28 13.84 -19.23
N ILE A 129 27.89 13.55 -20.38
CA ILE A 129 28.77 14.48 -21.08
C ILE A 129 28.00 15.21 -22.17
N THR A 130 27.38 14.46 -23.07
CA THR A 130 26.79 14.98 -24.30
C THR A 130 25.30 15.32 -24.19
N GLY A 131 24.60 14.88 -23.13
CA GLY A 131 23.16 14.99 -23.00
C GLY A 131 22.37 14.13 -24.00
N ALA A 132 23.03 13.23 -24.71
CA ALA A 132 22.36 12.36 -25.68
C ALA A 132 21.39 11.37 -24.98
N MET A 133 20.14 11.32 -25.42
CA MET A 133 19.16 10.35 -24.96
C MET A 133 19.59 8.94 -25.31
N ALA A 134 19.65 8.07 -24.33
CA ALA A 134 19.95 6.65 -24.49
C ALA A 134 18.88 5.94 -25.33
N LYS A 135 19.33 5.07 -26.23
CA LYS A 135 18.50 4.22 -27.08
C LYS A 135 19.18 2.88 -27.30
N GLY A 136 18.40 1.77 -27.25
CA GLY A 136 18.95 0.42 -27.32
C GLY A 136 19.66 0.02 -26.02
N ASP A 137 20.56 -0.97 -26.11
CA ASP A 137 21.25 -1.52 -24.95
C ASP A 137 22.52 -0.73 -24.66
N ILE A 138 22.64 -0.24 -23.43
CA ILE A 138 23.81 0.49 -22.93
C ILE A 138 24.18 0.02 -21.53
N VAL A 139 25.34 0.42 -21.03
CA VAL A 139 25.74 0.20 -19.63
C VAL A 139 25.78 1.54 -18.92
N VAL A 140 25.00 1.67 -17.82
CA VAL A 140 24.96 2.84 -16.95
C VAL A 140 25.38 2.42 -15.56
N ASP A 141 26.42 3.02 -14.98
CA ASP A 141 26.93 2.72 -13.64
C ASP A 141 27.22 1.19 -13.43
N ASN A 142 27.78 0.54 -14.45
CA ASN A 142 28.05 -0.89 -14.54
C ASN A 142 26.80 -1.80 -14.60
N LEU A 143 25.60 -1.23 -14.81
CA LEU A 143 24.37 -1.98 -14.98
C LEU A 143 23.96 -2.03 -16.45
N PRO A 144 23.60 -3.19 -17.00
CA PRO A 144 23.03 -3.28 -18.33
C PRO A 144 21.62 -2.67 -18.32
N CYS A 145 21.40 -1.67 -19.15
CA CYS A 145 20.14 -0.98 -19.31
C CYS A 145 19.67 -1.10 -20.75
N SER A 146 18.37 -1.28 -20.95
CA SER A 146 17.76 -1.32 -22.27
C SER A 146 16.72 -0.21 -22.42
N PHE A 147 16.80 0.53 -23.50
CA PHE A 147 15.90 1.63 -23.82
C PHE A 147 15.24 1.39 -25.19
N ASP A 148 13.98 1.70 -25.32
CA ASP A 148 13.28 1.62 -26.60
C ASP A 148 14.00 2.48 -27.65
N THR A 149 14.25 1.93 -28.82
CA THR A 149 15.05 2.58 -29.85
C THR A 149 14.34 3.75 -30.52
N ASN A 150 13.03 3.84 -30.43
CA ASN A 150 12.25 4.95 -30.98
C ASN A 150 12.04 6.04 -29.95
N THR A 151 11.51 5.68 -28.77
CA THR A 151 11.08 6.63 -27.73
C THR A 151 12.18 6.98 -26.74
N GLY A 152 13.16 6.10 -26.52
CA GLY A 152 14.17 6.24 -25.46
C GLY A 152 13.65 5.89 -24.05
N ILE A 153 12.43 5.32 -23.94
CA ILE A 153 11.89 4.88 -22.66
C ILE A 153 12.61 3.60 -22.23
N GLY A 154 13.02 3.54 -20.98
CA GLY A 154 13.61 2.36 -20.38
C GLY A 154 12.62 1.20 -20.29
N CYS A 155 13.06 0.00 -20.68
CA CYS A 155 12.19 -1.17 -20.85
C CYS A 155 12.66 -2.43 -20.12
N ASN A 156 13.79 -2.42 -19.42
CA ASN A 156 14.24 -3.60 -18.69
C ASN A 156 13.91 -3.54 -17.19
N LEU A 157 13.43 -4.66 -16.68
CA LEU A 157 13.21 -4.96 -15.26
C LEU A 157 14.24 -6.01 -14.86
N MET A 158 14.98 -5.81 -13.77
CA MET A 158 16.01 -6.77 -13.37
C MET A 158 16.40 -6.69 -11.90
N TRP A 159 16.73 -7.84 -11.34
CA TRP A 159 17.47 -7.94 -10.09
C TRP A 159 18.99 -7.73 -10.31
N HIS A 160 19.60 -7.00 -9.40
CA HIS A 160 21.04 -6.84 -9.34
C HIS A 160 21.53 -7.04 -7.91
N SER A 161 22.49 -7.97 -7.73
CA SER A 161 23.09 -8.27 -6.44
C SER A 161 24.34 -7.43 -6.20
N MET A 162 24.39 -6.74 -5.06
CA MET A 162 25.49 -5.89 -4.63
C MET A 162 25.73 -6.06 -3.13
N ASP A 163 26.94 -6.31 -2.69
CA ASP A 163 27.31 -6.46 -1.28
C ASP A 163 26.42 -7.45 -0.50
N GLY A 164 26.03 -8.56 -1.17
CA GLY A 164 25.20 -9.62 -0.58
C GLY A 164 23.71 -9.25 -0.43
N LYS A 165 23.25 -8.17 -1.05
CA LYS A 165 21.86 -7.76 -1.11
C LYS A 165 21.40 -7.68 -2.56
N ASP A 166 20.09 -7.94 -2.79
CA ASP A 166 19.46 -7.83 -4.09
C ASP A 166 18.66 -6.52 -4.17
N TYR A 167 18.77 -5.86 -5.31
CA TYR A 167 18.10 -4.60 -5.62
C TYR A 167 17.34 -4.72 -6.94
N TRP A 168 16.13 -4.16 -7.00
CA TRP A 168 15.33 -4.12 -8.21
C TRP A 168 15.58 -2.85 -9.00
N TYR A 169 15.79 -3.01 -10.29
CA TYR A 169 15.99 -1.91 -11.22
C TYR A 169 14.93 -1.91 -12.30
N GLU A 170 14.39 -0.73 -12.58
CA GLU A 170 13.49 -0.46 -13.69
C GLU A 170 14.20 0.54 -14.61
N ALA A 171 14.48 0.14 -15.85
CA ALA A 171 15.24 0.95 -16.81
C ALA A 171 16.60 1.44 -16.26
N GLY A 172 17.28 0.64 -15.47
CA GLY A 172 18.55 1.00 -14.83
C GLY A 172 18.44 1.88 -13.59
N LYS A 173 17.25 2.36 -13.23
CA LYS A 173 17.02 3.13 -12.00
C LYS A 173 16.64 2.19 -10.87
N ARG A 174 17.39 2.24 -9.76
CA ARG A 174 17.09 1.47 -8.54
C ARG A 174 15.78 1.93 -7.93
N GLN A 175 14.93 0.97 -7.59
CA GLN A 175 13.61 1.18 -7.00
C GLN A 175 13.66 1.04 -5.47
N GLY A 176 12.59 1.50 -4.80
CA GLY A 176 12.42 1.35 -3.36
C GLY A 176 13.34 2.21 -2.49
N TYR A 177 14.06 3.18 -3.07
CA TYR A 177 14.98 4.06 -2.36
C TYR A 177 14.77 5.54 -2.70
N ASP A 178 14.53 6.35 -1.69
CA ASP A 178 14.53 7.81 -1.78
C ASP A 178 15.31 8.40 -0.60
N PRO A 179 16.55 8.85 -0.81
CA PRO A 179 17.39 9.40 0.25
C PRO A 179 16.89 10.74 0.79
N ASN A 180 16.01 11.43 0.06
CA ASN A 180 15.50 12.76 0.42
C ASN A 180 14.16 12.70 1.17
N ASN A 181 13.51 11.53 1.22
CA ASN A 181 12.23 11.34 1.88
C ASN A 181 12.35 10.31 3.02
N ALA A 182 12.54 10.79 4.24
CA ALA A 182 12.65 9.92 5.41
C ALA A 182 11.33 9.21 5.79
N ALA A 183 10.19 9.72 5.33
CA ALA A 183 8.88 9.09 5.53
C ALA A 183 8.62 7.96 4.54
N TYR A 184 9.32 7.93 3.41
CA TYR A 184 9.18 6.85 2.43
C TYR A 184 9.68 5.53 3.01
N ARG A 185 8.81 4.53 3.09
CA ARG A 185 9.11 3.23 3.72
C ARG A 185 9.76 2.25 2.77
N GLY A 186 9.43 2.33 1.49
CA GLY A 186 9.88 1.42 0.45
C GLY A 186 8.86 1.25 -0.66
N LYS A 187 9.06 0.25 -1.52
CA LYS A 187 8.20 -0.03 -2.67
C LYS A 187 7.90 -1.53 -2.75
N GLU A 188 6.62 -1.86 -2.92
CA GLU A 188 6.23 -3.22 -3.33
C GLU A 188 6.37 -3.33 -4.86
N ILE A 189 6.95 -4.44 -5.32
CA ILE A 189 7.06 -4.74 -6.74
C ILE A 189 6.63 -6.19 -7.02
N TYR A 190 6.13 -6.41 -8.22
CA TYR A 190 5.88 -7.75 -8.75
C TYR A 190 6.95 -8.11 -9.77
N ASP A 191 7.58 -9.25 -9.59
CA ASP A 191 8.52 -9.81 -10.58
C ASP A 191 7.84 -10.93 -11.36
N PRO A 192 7.53 -10.72 -12.66
CA PRO A 192 6.88 -11.72 -13.48
C PRO A 192 7.76 -12.95 -13.76
N ALA A 193 9.07 -12.86 -13.59
CA ALA A 193 9.98 -13.98 -13.81
C ALA A 193 9.90 -15.02 -12.70
N SER A 194 9.66 -14.60 -11.47
CA SER A 194 9.48 -15.46 -10.30
C SER A 194 8.02 -15.65 -9.90
N ASP A 195 7.08 -14.94 -10.56
CA ASP A 195 5.66 -14.88 -10.21
C ASP A 195 5.43 -14.53 -8.74
N ALA A 196 6.19 -13.54 -8.22
CA ALA A 196 6.18 -13.19 -6.80
C ALA A 196 6.22 -11.69 -6.55
N TRP A 197 5.65 -11.29 -5.41
CA TRP A 197 5.71 -9.93 -4.90
C TRP A 197 6.86 -9.79 -3.91
N TYR A 198 7.53 -8.64 -3.93
CA TYR A 198 8.69 -8.31 -3.11
C TYR A 198 8.54 -6.93 -2.49
N TRP A 199 9.19 -6.71 -1.35
CA TRP A 199 9.34 -5.40 -0.73
C TRP A 199 10.77 -4.91 -0.84
N LEU A 200 10.93 -3.69 -1.33
CA LEU A 200 12.19 -2.96 -1.44
C LEU A 200 12.25 -1.94 -0.31
N ASP A 201 13.07 -2.21 0.70
CA ASP A 201 13.12 -1.44 1.95
C ASP A 201 13.96 -0.17 1.82
N ASN A 202 13.37 1.01 1.97
CA ASN A 202 14.07 2.29 1.89
C ASN A 202 15.18 2.43 2.95
N VAL A 203 14.96 1.92 4.17
CA VAL A 203 15.97 1.94 5.25
C VAL A 203 17.20 1.12 4.88
N GLN A 204 17.00 0.08 4.04
CA GLN A 204 18.07 -0.74 3.47
C GLN A 204 18.50 -0.25 2.07
N GLN A 205 18.24 1.03 1.76
CA GLN A 205 18.57 1.66 0.47
C GLN A 205 17.91 0.97 -0.74
N GLY A 206 16.69 0.47 -0.59
CA GLY A 206 15.94 -0.23 -1.65
C GLY A 206 16.35 -1.70 -1.81
N ALA A 207 17.01 -2.30 -0.83
CA ALA A 207 17.31 -3.72 -0.85
C ALA A 207 16.06 -4.58 -0.66
N LYS A 208 16.04 -5.74 -1.30
CA LYS A 208 15.01 -6.77 -1.13
C LYS A 208 14.90 -7.19 0.33
N THR A 209 13.69 -7.14 0.87
CA THR A 209 13.38 -7.62 2.22
C THR A 209 13.28 -9.14 2.23
N ILE A 210 13.87 -9.78 3.24
CA ILE A 210 13.79 -11.22 3.48
C ILE A 210 13.52 -11.51 4.97
N ASN A 211 12.81 -12.62 5.27
CA ASN A 211 12.50 -13.07 6.63
C ASN A 211 11.99 -11.94 7.54
N LYS A 212 11.03 -11.14 7.08
CA LYS A 212 10.59 -9.95 7.78
C LYS A 212 9.11 -9.67 7.56
N ASP A 213 8.44 -9.24 8.63
CA ASP A 213 7.12 -8.63 8.56
C ASP A 213 7.26 -7.12 8.30
N VAL A 214 6.48 -6.61 7.36
CA VAL A 214 6.49 -5.21 6.94
C VAL A 214 5.09 -4.65 7.09
N TYR A 215 4.98 -3.50 7.76
CA TYR A 215 3.76 -2.71 7.73
C TYR A 215 3.79 -1.79 6.51
N GLN A 216 2.80 -1.96 5.64
CA GLN A 216 2.58 -1.13 4.47
C GLN A 216 1.47 -0.15 4.80
N GLU A 217 1.82 1.15 4.82
CA GLU A 217 0.83 2.22 5.00
C GLU A 217 -0.05 2.30 3.74
N SER A 218 -1.38 2.49 3.92
CA SER A 218 -2.25 2.79 2.78
C SER A 218 -2.18 4.27 2.46
N GLU A 219 -2.01 4.61 1.17
CA GLU A 219 -2.30 5.96 0.70
C GLU A 219 -3.80 6.05 0.35
N ALA A 220 -4.43 7.19 0.62
CA ALA A 220 -5.86 7.39 0.41
C ALA A 220 -6.25 7.08 -1.06
N GLY A 221 -7.04 6.04 -1.27
CA GLY A 221 -7.45 5.55 -2.58
C GLY A 221 -6.73 4.27 -3.04
N ASP A 222 -5.87 3.72 -2.23
CA ASP A 222 -5.20 2.46 -2.51
C ASP A 222 -6.12 1.29 -2.13
N TRP A 223 -6.37 0.37 -3.07
CA TRP A 223 -7.21 -0.83 -2.88
C TRP A 223 -6.56 -1.92 -2.01
N ALA A 224 -5.42 -1.60 -1.39
CA ALA A 224 -4.72 -2.40 -0.37
C ALA A 224 -5.16 -2.05 1.07
N GLU A 225 -6.19 -1.21 1.25
CA GLU A 225 -6.70 -0.83 2.56
C GLU A 225 -7.33 -2.03 3.29
N ASN A 226 -7.00 -2.17 4.58
CA ASN A 226 -7.91 -2.86 5.48
C ASN A 226 -9.26 -2.12 5.48
N ALA A 227 -10.34 -2.80 5.83
CA ALA A 227 -11.69 -2.23 5.86
C ALA A 227 -11.83 -0.95 6.72
N ASP A 228 -10.84 -0.65 7.58
CA ASP A 228 -10.75 0.51 8.47
C ASP A 228 -9.87 1.65 7.92
N GLY A 229 -9.35 1.54 6.67
CA GLY A 229 -8.48 2.55 6.06
C GLY A 229 -7.06 2.58 6.60
N THR A 230 -6.66 1.60 7.42
CA THR A 230 -5.28 1.44 7.90
C THR A 230 -4.47 0.58 6.93
N GLY A 231 -3.16 0.73 6.95
CA GLY A 231 -2.26 -0.13 6.18
C GLY A 231 -2.30 -1.60 6.61
N LYS A 232 -1.60 -2.45 5.90
CA LYS A 232 -1.56 -3.90 6.11
C LYS A 232 -0.20 -4.39 6.62
N TRP A 233 -0.21 -5.45 7.43
CA TRP A 233 0.99 -6.24 7.72
C TRP A 233 1.15 -7.34 6.68
N VAL A 234 2.35 -7.48 6.11
CA VAL A 234 2.71 -8.46 5.10
C VAL A 234 4.02 -9.14 5.52
N ARG A 235 4.14 -10.44 5.30
CA ARG A 235 5.37 -11.21 5.56
C ARG A 235 6.10 -11.51 4.28
N TYR A 236 7.43 -11.38 4.30
CA TYR A 236 8.33 -11.82 3.22
C TYR A 236 9.20 -12.97 3.72
N ASP A 237 9.25 -14.05 2.96
CA ASP A 237 9.99 -15.28 3.29
C ASP A 237 11.51 -15.15 3.13
N ALA A 238 12.24 -16.25 3.26
CA ALA A 238 13.70 -16.29 3.10
C ALA A 238 14.19 -15.93 1.68
N ASN A 239 13.34 -16.06 0.67
CA ASN A 239 13.61 -15.66 -0.71
C ASN A 239 13.18 -14.23 -1.00
N GLY A 240 12.46 -13.61 -0.06
CA GLY A 240 11.84 -12.30 -0.19
C GLY A 240 10.47 -12.33 -0.86
N HIS A 241 9.87 -13.51 -1.07
CA HIS A 241 8.53 -13.63 -1.62
C HIS A 241 7.48 -13.26 -0.57
N MET A 242 6.45 -12.53 -0.99
CA MET A 242 5.27 -12.30 -0.16
C MET A 242 4.63 -13.63 0.21
N VAL A 243 4.47 -13.86 1.51
CA VAL A 243 3.80 -15.04 2.05
C VAL A 243 2.29 -14.90 1.86
N LYS A 244 1.65 -15.99 1.42
CA LYS A 244 0.20 -16.11 1.26
C LYS A 244 -0.28 -17.45 1.84
N GLY A 245 -1.49 -17.43 2.40
CA GLY A 245 -2.05 -18.60 3.07
C GLY A 245 -1.43 -18.86 4.45
N TRP A 246 -1.44 -20.11 4.85
CA TRP A 246 -0.92 -20.53 6.15
C TRP A 246 0.61 -20.50 6.22
N ASP A 247 1.13 -19.96 7.31
CA ASP A 247 2.55 -19.96 7.63
C ASP A 247 2.76 -20.26 9.11
N THR A 248 3.83 -21.01 9.43
CA THR A 248 4.15 -21.38 10.81
C THR A 248 5.65 -21.18 11.07
N ASN A 249 5.96 -20.49 12.15
CA ASN A 249 7.33 -20.27 12.62
C ASN A 249 7.43 -20.60 14.12
N ASN A 250 8.55 -20.23 14.75
CA ASN A 250 8.78 -20.51 16.19
C ASN A 250 7.79 -19.76 17.12
N ASP A 251 7.20 -18.66 16.67
CA ASP A 251 6.28 -17.85 17.46
C ASP A 251 4.83 -18.36 17.35
N GLY A 252 4.50 -19.09 16.28
CA GLY A 252 3.19 -19.69 16.09
C GLY A 252 2.76 -19.85 14.65
N THR A 253 1.45 -20.05 14.46
CA THR A 253 0.79 -20.19 13.17
C THR A 253 0.08 -18.90 12.81
N TYR A 254 0.19 -18.49 11.56
CA TYR A 254 -0.36 -17.28 10.98
C TYR A 254 -1.15 -17.61 9.73
N TYR A 255 -1.99 -16.69 9.29
CA TYR A 255 -2.61 -16.75 7.98
C TYR A 255 -2.45 -15.39 7.27
N PHE A 256 -2.14 -15.46 5.99
CA PHE A 256 -2.01 -14.31 5.12
C PHE A 256 -3.01 -14.43 3.98
N ASP A 257 -3.74 -13.35 3.70
CA ASP A 257 -4.73 -13.32 2.61
C ASP A 257 -4.14 -13.82 1.30
N GLN A 258 -4.92 -14.62 0.55
CA GLN A 258 -4.43 -15.26 -0.69
C GLN A 258 -4.20 -14.28 -1.83
N VAL A 259 -4.82 -13.11 -1.80
CA VAL A 259 -4.71 -12.09 -2.86
C VAL A 259 -3.67 -11.05 -2.48
N TYR A 260 -3.85 -10.42 -1.32
CA TYR A 260 -3.09 -9.24 -0.90
C TYR A 260 -1.97 -9.53 0.09
N GLY A 261 -1.83 -10.78 0.56
CA GLY A 261 -0.84 -11.14 1.57
C GLY A 261 -1.06 -10.46 2.93
N THR A 262 -2.24 -9.94 3.20
CA THR A 262 -2.56 -9.27 4.47
C THR A 262 -2.58 -10.28 5.61
N MET A 263 -1.84 -10.01 6.69
CA MET A 263 -1.82 -10.85 7.89
C MET A 263 -3.18 -10.81 8.58
N ALA A 264 -3.77 -11.97 8.83
CA ALA A 264 -5.01 -12.09 9.56
C ALA A 264 -4.85 -11.67 11.03
N LYS A 265 -5.79 -10.90 11.53
CA LYS A 265 -5.88 -10.41 12.91
C LYS A 265 -7.33 -10.44 13.38
N GLY A 266 -7.54 -10.68 14.68
CA GLY A 266 -8.89 -10.82 15.23
C GLY A 266 -9.60 -12.07 14.73
N ILE A 267 -10.90 -12.00 14.51
CA ILE A 267 -11.74 -13.13 14.08
C ILE A 267 -11.83 -13.14 12.56
N VAL A 268 -11.42 -14.26 11.94
CA VAL A 268 -11.42 -14.44 10.49
C VAL A 268 -12.02 -15.80 10.12
N THR A 269 -12.88 -15.82 9.10
CA THR A 269 -13.39 -17.05 8.52
C THR A 269 -12.52 -17.47 7.33
N ILE A 270 -11.94 -18.68 7.40
CA ILE A 270 -11.09 -19.24 6.35
C ILE A 270 -11.65 -20.62 5.99
N ASP A 271 -11.99 -20.84 4.73
CA ASP A 271 -12.55 -22.10 4.24
C ASP A 271 -13.75 -22.63 5.07
N GLY A 272 -14.59 -21.69 5.56
CA GLY A 272 -15.79 -22.01 6.35
C GLY A 272 -15.53 -22.34 7.83
N ASN A 273 -14.28 -22.28 8.29
CA ASN A 273 -13.93 -22.41 9.70
C ASN A 273 -13.60 -21.05 10.30
N LEU A 274 -13.95 -20.87 11.57
CA LEU A 274 -13.72 -19.63 12.31
C LEU A 274 -12.39 -19.72 13.07
N TYR A 275 -11.54 -18.69 12.93
CA TYR A 275 -10.23 -18.61 13.58
C TYR A 275 -10.12 -17.33 14.39
N LEU A 276 -9.39 -17.41 15.50
CA LEU A 276 -8.96 -16.25 16.28
C LEU A 276 -7.46 -16.07 16.11
N PHE A 277 -7.07 -14.90 15.60
CA PHE A 277 -5.69 -14.44 15.58
C PHE A 277 -5.51 -13.30 16.58
N ASP A 278 -4.36 -13.28 17.24
CA ASP A 278 -3.99 -12.18 18.13
C ASP A 278 -3.93 -10.85 17.38
N VAL A 279 -4.57 -9.82 17.91
CA VAL A 279 -4.71 -8.52 17.20
C VAL A 279 -3.40 -7.75 17.07
N ASP A 280 -2.46 -8.00 17.97
CA ASP A 280 -1.16 -7.35 17.95
C ASP A 280 -0.15 -8.14 17.10
N THR A 281 -0.04 -9.44 17.37
CA THR A 281 1.01 -10.30 16.78
C THR A 281 0.57 -11.06 15.53
N GLY A 282 -0.73 -11.26 15.31
CA GLY A 282 -1.26 -12.10 14.23
C GLY A 282 -1.11 -13.62 14.47
N VAL A 283 -0.66 -14.04 15.66
CA VAL A 283 -0.55 -15.49 16.00
C VAL A 283 -1.92 -16.11 16.22
N MET A 284 -2.19 -17.26 15.61
CA MET A 284 -3.43 -18.00 15.79
C MET A 284 -3.55 -18.49 17.24
N GLN A 285 -4.61 -18.08 17.91
CA GLN A 285 -4.92 -18.47 19.30
C GLN A 285 -5.91 -19.62 19.37
N ALA A 286 -6.92 -19.63 18.50
CA ALA A 286 -7.97 -20.64 18.47
C ALA A 286 -8.50 -20.86 17.05
N SER A 287 -9.12 -22.02 16.86
CA SER A 287 -9.91 -22.34 15.67
C SER A 287 -11.16 -23.10 16.09
N ILE A 288 -12.23 -22.95 15.34
CA ILE A 288 -13.44 -23.75 15.49
C ILE A 288 -13.67 -24.48 14.17
N THR A 289 -13.48 -25.77 14.18
CA THR A 289 -13.80 -26.61 13.02
C THR A 289 -15.31 -26.82 12.91
N THR A 290 -15.82 -27.14 11.73
CA THR A 290 -17.25 -27.45 11.52
C THR A 290 -17.77 -28.54 12.50
N SER A 291 -16.92 -29.50 12.88
CA SER A 291 -17.29 -30.54 13.86
C SER A 291 -17.40 -30.01 15.29
N GLU A 292 -16.48 -29.15 15.71
CA GLU A 292 -16.49 -28.50 17.02
C GLU A 292 -17.64 -27.52 17.14
N GLU A 293 -17.93 -26.80 16.08
CA GLU A 293 -19.08 -25.90 15.99
C GLU A 293 -20.40 -26.65 16.13
N ALA A 294 -20.56 -27.77 15.44
CA ALA A 294 -21.77 -28.59 15.58
C ALA A 294 -22.00 -29.10 17.02
N MET A 295 -20.92 -29.44 17.74
CA MET A 295 -21.01 -29.84 19.16
C MET A 295 -21.42 -28.63 20.03
N ALA A 296 -20.85 -27.46 19.78
CA ALA A 296 -21.16 -26.21 20.49
C ALA A 296 -22.59 -25.72 20.21
N ASP A 297 -23.03 -25.74 18.98
CA ASP A 297 -24.39 -25.36 18.58
C ASP A 297 -25.44 -26.24 19.26
N ARG A 298 -25.16 -27.55 19.36
CA ARG A 298 -26.05 -28.44 20.07
C ARG A 298 -26.18 -28.11 21.55
N VAL A 299 -25.09 -27.67 22.21
CA VAL A 299 -25.16 -27.19 23.61
C VAL A 299 -26.00 -25.90 23.69
N ILE A 300 -25.85 -24.95 22.76
CA ILE A 300 -26.64 -23.71 22.72
C ILE A 300 -28.14 -24.05 22.58
N GLU A 301 -28.50 -24.96 21.69
CA GLU A 301 -29.87 -25.45 21.56
C GLU A 301 -30.41 -25.98 22.88
N LEU A 302 -29.67 -26.85 23.58
CA LEU A 302 -30.05 -27.41 24.87
C LEU A 302 -30.20 -26.35 25.96
N VAL A 303 -29.28 -25.36 26.02
CA VAL A 303 -29.40 -24.20 26.92
C VAL A 303 -30.70 -23.46 26.66
N ASN A 304 -30.99 -23.15 25.40
CA ASN A 304 -32.19 -22.40 25.02
C ASN A 304 -33.49 -23.20 25.27
N GLN A 305 -33.47 -24.53 25.15
CA GLN A 305 -34.58 -25.39 25.56
C GLN A 305 -34.83 -25.31 27.08
N GLU A 306 -33.76 -25.38 27.90
CA GLU A 306 -33.86 -25.25 29.36
C GLU A 306 -34.39 -23.86 29.77
N ARG A 307 -33.91 -22.80 29.15
CA ARG A 307 -34.34 -21.42 29.42
C ARG A 307 -35.79 -21.18 29.02
N THR A 308 -36.15 -21.51 27.79
CA THR A 308 -37.50 -21.25 27.25
C THR A 308 -38.58 -22.11 27.99
N SER A 309 -38.24 -23.34 28.41
CA SER A 309 -39.12 -24.17 29.21
C SER A 309 -39.48 -23.55 30.57
N ARG A 310 -38.69 -22.57 31.06
CA ARG A 310 -38.87 -21.82 32.29
C ARG A 310 -39.33 -20.39 32.09
N GLY A 311 -39.66 -20.00 30.83
CA GLY A 311 -40.15 -18.68 30.50
C GLY A 311 -39.07 -17.62 30.35
N LEU A 312 -37.80 -18.01 30.33
CA LEU A 312 -36.68 -17.10 30.08
C LEU A 312 -36.45 -16.90 28.57
N GLN A 313 -35.92 -15.72 28.18
CA GLN A 313 -35.56 -15.49 26.80
C GLN A 313 -34.39 -16.41 26.36
N PRO A 314 -34.42 -16.92 25.12
CA PRO A 314 -33.27 -17.64 24.57
C PRO A 314 -32.06 -16.70 24.44
N LEU A 315 -30.88 -17.24 24.62
CA LEU A 315 -29.61 -16.52 24.37
C LEU A 315 -29.27 -16.53 22.89
N LEU A 316 -28.70 -15.45 22.40
CA LEU A 316 -28.19 -15.33 21.04
C LEU A 316 -26.77 -15.90 20.94
N LYS A 317 -26.53 -16.74 19.92
CA LYS A 317 -25.17 -17.16 19.57
C LYS A 317 -24.38 -15.94 19.13
N HIS A 318 -23.19 -15.74 19.71
CA HIS A 318 -22.32 -14.61 19.37
C HIS A 318 -20.94 -15.12 18.94
N ASP A 319 -20.51 -14.83 17.71
CA ASP A 319 -19.28 -15.37 17.11
C ASP A 319 -18.02 -15.05 17.94
N GLY A 320 -17.91 -13.85 18.48
CA GLY A 320 -16.82 -13.47 19.38
C GLY A 320 -16.79 -14.32 20.65
N LEU A 321 -17.95 -14.62 21.25
CA LEU A 321 -18.01 -15.50 22.41
C LEU A 321 -17.70 -16.95 22.04
N MET A 322 -18.09 -17.42 20.84
CA MET A 322 -17.75 -18.76 20.35
C MET A 322 -16.23 -18.94 20.29
N VAL A 323 -15.55 -17.98 19.70
CA VAL A 323 -14.09 -18.03 19.55
C VAL A 323 -13.40 -17.88 20.90
N ALA A 324 -13.88 -16.99 21.78
CA ALA A 324 -13.37 -16.85 23.15
C ALA A 324 -13.52 -18.15 23.93
N ALA A 325 -14.68 -18.79 23.85
CA ALA A 325 -14.95 -20.05 24.52
C ALA A 325 -14.09 -21.20 23.97
N ALA A 326 -13.85 -21.24 22.65
CA ALA A 326 -12.95 -22.23 22.03
C ALA A 326 -11.49 -22.05 22.51
N ALA A 327 -10.99 -20.81 22.56
CA ALA A 327 -9.68 -20.52 23.12
C ALA A 327 -9.59 -20.93 24.60
N ARG A 328 -10.62 -20.62 25.40
CA ARG A 328 -10.70 -21.05 26.80
C ARG A 328 -10.73 -22.56 26.94
N ALA A 329 -11.50 -23.30 26.11
CA ALA A 329 -11.52 -24.75 26.12
C ALA A 329 -10.13 -25.34 25.89
N LYS A 330 -9.34 -24.79 24.98
CA LYS A 330 -7.94 -25.17 24.74
C LYS A 330 -7.06 -24.85 25.96
N GLU A 331 -7.23 -23.69 26.61
CA GLU A 331 -6.50 -23.32 27.83
C GLU A 331 -6.79 -24.28 29.01
N LEU A 332 -8.03 -24.84 29.11
CA LEU A 332 -8.38 -25.82 30.15
C LEU A 332 -7.53 -27.07 30.07
N SER A 333 -7.02 -27.47 28.90
CA SER A 333 -6.11 -28.62 28.79
C SER A 333 -4.75 -28.36 29.44
N GLN A 334 -4.35 -27.11 29.58
CA GLN A 334 -3.11 -26.68 30.25
C GLN A 334 -3.38 -26.47 31.76
N ARG A 335 -4.52 -25.85 32.07
CA ARG A 335 -4.91 -25.52 33.45
C ARG A 335 -6.45 -25.56 33.57
N TYR A 336 -6.99 -26.57 34.22
CA TYR A 336 -8.43 -26.68 34.49
C TYR A 336 -8.82 -25.71 35.64
N SER A 337 -9.15 -24.46 35.28
CA SER A 337 -9.45 -23.38 36.22
C SER A 337 -10.16 -22.23 35.52
N HIS A 338 -10.92 -21.41 36.26
CA HIS A 338 -11.44 -20.12 35.82
C HIS A 338 -10.33 -19.05 35.71
N THR A 339 -9.13 -19.32 36.22
CA THR A 339 -7.93 -18.49 35.97
C THR A 339 -7.18 -19.04 34.78
N ARG A 340 -6.87 -18.19 33.80
CA ARG A 340 -6.15 -18.53 32.57
C ARG A 340 -4.72 -19.00 32.87
N PRO A 341 -4.04 -19.73 31.97
CA PRO A 341 -2.67 -20.19 32.15
C PRO A 341 -1.67 -19.06 32.45
N ASN A 342 -1.89 -17.86 31.90
CA ASN A 342 -1.07 -16.67 32.14
C ASN A 342 -1.34 -15.99 33.51
N GLY A 343 -2.27 -16.50 34.29
CA GLY A 343 -2.63 -15.98 35.61
C GLY A 343 -3.73 -14.91 35.61
N SER A 344 -4.24 -14.50 34.46
CA SER A 344 -5.34 -13.53 34.36
C SER A 344 -6.70 -14.18 34.58
N GLU A 345 -7.73 -13.36 34.84
CA GLU A 345 -9.13 -13.78 34.96
C GLU A 345 -9.67 -14.27 33.59
N CYS A 346 -10.62 -15.23 33.61
CA CYS A 346 -11.18 -15.84 32.38
C CYS A 346 -11.77 -14.80 31.41
N PHE A 347 -12.40 -13.74 31.93
CA PHE A 347 -13.04 -12.71 31.09
C PHE A 347 -12.06 -11.74 30.42
N THR A 348 -10.76 -11.78 30.75
CA THR A 348 -9.77 -10.95 30.03
C THR A 348 -9.70 -11.26 28.55
N ILE A 349 -10.09 -12.46 28.13
CA ILE A 349 -10.18 -12.82 26.70
C ILE A 349 -11.22 -11.97 25.96
N LEU A 350 -12.31 -11.56 26.61
CA LEU A 350 -13.37 -10.74 26.03
C LEU A 350 -12.85 -9.33 25.71
N TRP A 351 -12.04 -8.74 26.59
CA TRP A 351 -11.43 -7.44 26.38
C TRP A 351 -10.49 -7.43 25.16
N HIS A 352 -9.72 -8.51 24.98
CA HIS A 352 -8.82 -8.63 23.83
C HIS A 352 -9.60 -8.74 22.49
N LEU A 353 -10.88 -9.12 22.56
CA LEU A 353 -11.77 -9.20 21.39
C LEU A 353 -12.66 -7.97 21.23
N GLY A 354 -12.48 -6.96 22.09
CA GLY A 354 -13.32 -5.76 22.05
C GLY A 354 -14.79 -6.04 22.41
N ILE A 355 -15.05 -7.09 23.20
CA ILE A 355 -16.40 -7.48 23.65
C ILE A 355 -16.68 -6.79 24.98
N ASP A 356 -17.52 -5.78 24.96
CA ASP A 356 -18.01 -5.09 26.15
C ASP A 356 -19.16 -5.88 26.77
N TYR A 357 -19.32 -5.81 28.09
CA TYR A 357 -20.41 -6.48 28.81
C TYR A 357 -20.70 -5.79 30.14
N GLY A 358 -21.95 -5.79 30.57
CA GLY A 358 -22.37 -5.43 31.93
C GLY A 358 -22.34 -6.65 32.85
N TYR A 359 -22.69 -7.82 32.32
CA TYR A 359 -22.69 -9.11 33.04
C TYR A 359 -21.89 -10.13 32.27
N ALA A 360 -21.14 -10.99 32.95
CA ALA A 360 -20.43 -12.10 32.36
C ALA A 360 -20.48 -13.34 33.26
N GLY A 361 -20.43 -14.54 32.65
CA GLY A 361 -20.35 -15.79 33.35
C GLY A 361 -19.59 -16.85 32.57
N GLU A 362 -18.95 -17.78 33.28
CA GLU A 362 -18.24 -18.90 32.70
C GLU A 362 -18.68 -20.21 33.37
N ASN A 363 -19.02 -21.22 32.55
CA ASN A 363 -19.11 -22.61 32.96
C ASN A 363 -18.01 -23.41 32.29
N ILE A 364 -17.33 -24.28 33.02
CA ILE A 364 -16.28 -25.17 32.50
C ILE A 364 -16.60 -26.63 32.81
N ALA A 365 -16.23 -27.53 31.92
CA ALA A 365 -16.35 -28.98 32.14
C ALA A 365 -15.25 -29.76 31.42
N MET A 366 -14.96 -30.97 31.88
CA MET A 366 -13.95 -31.85 31.31
C MET A 366 -14.41 -33.32 31.40
N GLY A 367 -14.27 -34.07 30.33
CA GLY A 367 -14.51 -35.51 30.28
C GLY A 367 -15.81 -35.92 29.61
N GLN A 368 -16.78 -35.01 29.46
CA GLN A 368 -18.10 -35.31 28.85
C GLN A 368 -17.94 -35.40 27.31
N ARG A 369 -18.40 -36.53 26.74
CA ARG A 369 -18.19 -36.83 25.32
C ARG A 369 -19.29 -36.34 24.39
N THR A 370 -20.42 -35.89 24.92
CA THR A 370 -21.52 -35.36 24.11
C THR A 370 -22.14 -34.12 24.73
N PRO A 371 -22.79 -33.26 23.90
CA PRO A 371 -23.51 -32.08 24.36
C PRO A 371 -24.58 -32.39 25.43
N GLU A 372 -25.28 -33.50 25.29
CA GLU A 372 -26.33 -33.90 26.23
C GLU A 372 -25.75 -34.26 27.60
N ILE A 373 -24.59 -34.92 27.64
CA ILE A 373 -23.93 -35.31 28.90
C ILE A 373 -23.44 -34.07 29.63
N VAL A 374 -22.70 -33.17 28.95
CA VAL A 374 -22.17 -31.96 29.59
C VAL A 374 -23.30 -31.05 30.06
N MET A 375 -24.35 -30.90 29.26
CA MET A 375 -25.49 -30.07 29.62
C MET A 375 -26.23 -30.64 30.85
N ASN A 376 -26.42 -31.96 30.91
CA ASN A 376 -27.00 -32.62 32.09
C ASN A 376 -26.16 -32.38 33.35
N ASP A 377 -24.83 -32.49 33.25
CA ASP A 377 -23.94 -32.28 34.39
C ASP A 377 -23.97 -30.80 34.86
N TRP A 378 -23.95 -29.83 33.95
CA TRP A 378 -24.11 -28.44 34.30
C TRP A 378 -25.48 -28.13 34.95
N MET A 379 -26.57 -28.69 34.43
CA MET A 379 -27.89 -28.50 35.01
C MET A 379 -28.07 -29.15 36.38
N ASN A 380 -27.31 -30.18 36.69
CA ASN A 380 -27.29 -30.81 38.02
C ASN A 380 -26.36 -30.12 39.03
N SER A 381 -25.52 -29.18 38.58
CA SER A 381 -24.68 -28.33 39.41
C SER A 381 -25.38 -26.99 39.68
N SER A 382 -25.57 -26.61 40.95
CA SER A 382 -26.31 -25.41 41.31
C SER A 382 -25.65 -24.12 40.76
N GLY A 383 -24.31 -24.05 40.77
CA GLY A 383 -23.56 -22.89 40.26
C GLY A 383 -23.64 -22.80 38.75
N HIS A 384 -23.37 -23.87 38.02
CA HIS A 384 -23.47 -23.91 36.58
C HIS A 384 -24.88 -23.63 36.07
N ARG A 385 -25.89 -24.26 36.72
CA ARG A 385 -27.29 -24.01 36.40
C ARG A 385 -27.70 -22.56 36.63
N ALA A 386 -27.17 -21.91 37.68
CA ALA A 386 -27.44 -20.49 37.92
C ALA A 386 -26.96 -19.59 36.78
N ASN A 387 -25.80 -19.88 36.20
CA ASN A 387 -25.34 -19.21 35.00
C ASN A 387 -26.25 -19.44 33.78
N ILE A 388 -26.61 -20.71 33.50
CA ILE A 388 -27.48 -21.07 32.36
C ILE A 388 -28.85 -20.37 32.45
N LEU A 389 -29.39 -20.22 33.64
CA LEU A 389 -30.73 -19.66 33.90
C LEU A 389 -30.70 -18.17 34.34
N ASN A 390 -29.56 -17.51 34.27
CA ASN A 390 -29.46 -16.10 34.63
C ASN A 390 -30.20 -15.25 33.59
N GLU A 391 -31.14 -14.42 34.07
CA GLU A 391 -31.98 -13.54 33.23
C GLU A 391 -31.24 -12.31 32.69
N ASN A 392 -30.07 -11.96 33.29
CA ASN A 392 -29.25 -10.84 32.87
C ASN A 392 -28.32 -11.20 31.69
N TYR A 393 -28.35 -12.40 31.16
CA TYR A 393 -27.55 -12.76 29.98
C TYR A 393 -28.43 -12.76 28.72
N ASP A 394 -27.85 -12.20 27.65
CA ASP A 394 -28.45 -12.05 26.32
C ASP A 394 -27.73 -12.90 25.27
N CYS A 395 -26.43 -13.11 25.44
CA CYS A 395 -25.58 -13.82 24.49
C CYS A 395 -24.86 -15.00 25.12
N ILE A 396 -24.53 -15.98 24.27
CA ILE A 396 -23.74 -17.16 24.63
C ILE A 396 -22.71 -17.49 23.53
N GLY A 397 -21.55 -17.96 23.98
CA GLY A 397 -20.62 -18.73 23.17
C GLY A 397 -20.25 -20.02 23.84
N VAL A 398 -20.07 -21.08 23.06
CA VAL A 398 -19.68 -22.41 23.56
C VAL A 398 -18.41 -22.84 22.85
N GLY A 399 -17.43 -23.29 23.65
CA GLY A 399 -16.20 -23.91 23.17
C GLY A 399 -16.14 -25.37 23.49
N TYR A 400 -15.74 -26.16 22.52
CA TYR A 400 -15.43 -27.57 22.66
C TYR A 400 -14.08 -27.86 22.01
N THR A 401 -13.25 -28.65 22.67
CA THR A 401 -12.03 -29.18 22.04
C THR A 401 -11.67 -30.52 22.64
N MET A 402 -10.93 -31.33 21.89
CA MET A 402 -10.40 -32.61 22.36
C MET A 402 -8.86 -32.56 22.32
N VAL A 403 -8.26 -32.72 23.50
CA VAL A 403 -6.80 -32.77 23.63
C VAL A 403 -6.42 -34.10 24.28
N ASP A 404 -5.55 -34.86 23.64
CA ASP A 404 -5.09 -36.18 24.09
C ASP A 404 -6.24 -37.15 24.48
N GLY A 405 -7.34 -37.10 23.71
CA GLY A 405 -8.53 -37.93 23.94
C GLY A 405 -9.44 -37.48 25.09
N HIS A 406 -9.15 -36.35 25.70
CA HIS A 406 -9.94 -35.70 26.75
C HIS A 406 -10.71 -34.51 26.21
N PRO A 407 -12.06 -34.50 26.29
CA PRO A 407 -12.89 -33.40 25.88
C PRO A 407 -12.91 -32.30 26.96
N TYR A 408 -12.83 -31.03 26.52
CA TYR A 408 -12.96 -29.84 27.33
C TYR A 408 -14.07 -28.94 26.77
N TRP A 409 -14.86 -28.36 27.69
CA TRP A 409 -16.04 -27.57 27.39
C TRP A 409 -16.01 -26.26 28.15
N VAL A 410 -16.44 -25.20 27.48
CA VAL A 410 -16.64 -23.87 28.07
C VAL A 410 -17.96 -23.29 27.57
N GLN A 411 -18.75 -22.69 28.47
CA GLN A 411 -19.80 -21.74 28.13
C GLN A 411 -19.35 -20.36 28.61
N LEU A 412 -19.39 -19.38 27.76
CA LEU A 412 -19.27 -17.96 28.10
C LEU A 412 -20.59 -17.26 27.86
N PHE A 413 -21.03 -16.48 28.84
CA PHE A 413 -22.26 -15.70 28.80
C PHE A 413 -21.96 -14.26 28.96
N THR A 414 -22.70 -13.39 28.27
CA THR A 414 -22.66 -11.93 28.46
C THR A 414 -24.07 -11.35 28.42
N GLY A 415 -24.26 -10.21 29.08
CA GLY A 415 -25.48 -9.41 29.04
C GLY A 415 -25.16 -7.92 29.09
N ASP A 416 -26.18 -7.09 28.84
CA ASP A 416 -26.07 -5.64 28.62
C ASP A 416 -25.19 -5.30 27.41
N PHE A 417 -25.37 -6.06 26.30
CA PHE A 417 -24.88 -5.66 25.00
C PHE A 417 -25.74 -4.52 24.47
N ASP A 418 -25.15 -3.36 24.18
CA ASP A 418 -25.76 -2.41 23.23
C ASP A 418 -25.71 -3.07 21.84
N LEU A 419 -26.81 -3.74 21.43
CA LEU A 419 -27.00 -4.39 20.12
C LEU A 419 -27.21 -3.34 19.03
#